data_a6855d7ff44721f375d90ba206113c93
#
_entry.id   a6855d7ff44721f375d90ba206113c93
#
_cell.length_a   1.000
_cell.length_b   1.000
_cell.length_c   1.000
_cell.angle_alpha   90.00
_cell.angle_beta   90.00
_cell.angle_gamma   90.00
#
_symmetry.space_group_name_H-M   'P 1'
#
loop_
_entity.id
_entity.type
_entity.pdbx_description
1 polymer ?
#
loop_
_entity_poly.entity_id
_entity_poly.type
_entity_poly.pdbx_seq_one_letter_code
_entity_poly.pdbx_strand_id
1 'polypeptide(L)'
;MNSRLYLTAHSDTRVYLWHGEITAHETSLNEAAERLGAHDVQLILPMEMCSWLLTEPWPGRRRPSVQALVFAVEDQLADDIDELHIAVGPLDAQRRYPLLVIERQRFKHLLAQLQALGLNIVSVYVDADLLPREQPGIAWWDGRWLAGGALDLRLALTPQALEALKDGPLGTAVEHTFDPASAPPGAINLLQGEYRRTSQRLPWRGVSVAALLIVAMAVGASHLHSSFLESEAASLYAQSEQRFKALYPEHTRIVDLSAQLNALQQQGAARQNGHMARLLQLTQHVIGASSVDVQRMEWRATVGWTLTITANSFAELEHLRERGLQSALPITLGNASQQGNRVQALLTLEDAL
;
A
#
# COMPACT_ATOMS: atom_id res chain seq x y z
N MET A 1 -0.96 16.53 -16.12
CA MET A 1 -0.23 17.65 -16.74
C MET A 1 1.03 17.84 -15.92
N ASN A 2 2.21 17.90 -16.55
CA ASN A 2 3.47 18.07 -15.81
C ASN A 2 3.70 19.56 -15.58
N SER A 3 3.76 19.97 -14.33
CA SER A 3 4.13 21.34 -13.96
C SER A 3 5.65 21.48 -14.03
N ARG A 4 6.14 22.65 -14.46
CA ARG A 4 7.57 22.94 -14.57
C ARG A 4 7.91 24.18 -13.79
N LEU A 5 9.05 24.12 -13.12
CA LEU A 5 9.60 25.21 -12.33
C LEU A 5 11.03 25.46 -12.78
N TYR A 6 11.33 26.66 -13.22
CA TYR A 6 12.67 27.06 -13.60
C TYR A 6 13.23 28.04 -12.56
N LEU A 7 14.41 27.73 -12.05
CA LEU A 7 15.16 28.60 -11.16
C LEU A 7 16.03 29.57 -11.98
N THR A 8 16.00 30.85 -11.66
CA THR A 8 16.81 31.82 -12.36
C THR A 8 18.26 31.83 -11.88
N ALA A 9 19.21 32.09 -12.77
CA ALA A 9 20.64 32.15 -12.45
C ALA A 9 21.01 33.32 -11.52
N HIS A 10 20.20 34.37 -11.53
CA HIS A 10 20.55 35.65 -10.92
C HIS A 10 19.75 35.97 -9.64
N SER A 11 18.83 35.13 -9.24
CA SER A 11 17.96 35.37 -8.08
C SER A 11 17.41 34.11 -7.48
N ASP A 12 17.69 33.88 -6.20
CA ASP A 12 17.15 32.75 -5.46
C ASP A 12 15.63 32.85 -5.18
N THR A 13 15.02 34.01 -5.46
CA THR A 13 13.62 34.27 -5.16
C THR A 13 12.72 34.29 -6.38
N ARG A 14 13.25 34.58 -7.56
CA ARG A 14 12.48 34.63 -8.84
C ARG A 14 12.52 33.26 -9.51
N VAL A 15 11.36 32.83 -9.97
CA VAL A 15 11.20 31.56 -10.70
C VAL A 15 10.23 31.75 -11.86
N TYR A 16 10.36 30.92 -12.88
CA TYR A 16 9.36 30.82 -13.93
C TYR A 16 8.56 29.55 -13.74
N LEU A 17 7.25 29.67 -13.79
CA LEU A 17 6.30 28.58 -13.60
C LEU A 17 5.50 28.33 -14.88
N TRP A 18 5.44 27.07 -15.31
CA TRP A 18 4.50 26.53 -16.31
C TRP A 18 3.57 25.55 -15.61
N HIS A 19 2.31 25.94 -15.45
CA HIS A 19 1.28 25.09 -14.84
C HIS A 19 0.05 25.08 -15.75
N GLY A 20 -0.02 24.06 -16.62
CA GLY A 20 -1.15 23.94 -17.55
C GLY A 20 -1.17 24.92 -18.72
N GLU A 21 -0.25 25.83 -18.79
CA GLU A 21 -0.14 26.88 -19.80
C GLU A 21 1.13 26.73 -20.65
N ILE A 22 1.11 27.31 -21.84
CA ILE A 22 2.26 27.32 -22.77
C ILE A 22 3.26 28.41 -22.39
N THR A 23 2.79 29.47 -21.73
CA THR A 23 3.60 30.64 -21.38
C THR A 23 4.14 30.54 -19.96
N ALA A 24 5.39 30.96 -19.77
CA ALA A 24 6.01 31.11 -18.47
C ALA A 24 5.40 32.27 -17.69
N HIS A 25 5.09 32.02 -16.43
CA HIS A 25 4.76 33.09 -15.47
C HIS A 25 5.92 33.33 -14.53
N GLU A 26 6.45 34.56 -14.52
CA GLU A 26 7.43 34.96 -13.52
C GLU A 26 6.71 35.15 -12.17
N THR A 27 7.23 34.53 -11.13
CA THR A 27 6.65 34.56 -9.78
C THR A 27 7.72 34.36 -8.72
N SER A 28 7.35 34.51 -7.47
CA SER A 28 8.24 34.08 -6.34
C SER A 28 8.18 32.60 -6.12
N LEU A 29 9.25 32.04 -5.53
CA LEU A 29 9.32 30.60 -5.21
C LEU A 29 8.20 30.16 -4.25
N ASN A 30 7.85 31.01 -3.28
CA ASN A 30 6.77 30.70 -2.33
C ASN A 30 5.40 30.67 -3.02
N GLU A 31 5.11 31.63 -3.87
CA GLU A 31 3.85 31.69 -4.63
C GLU A 31 3.76 30.51 -5.61
N ALA A 32 4.87 30.15 -6.27
CA ALA A 32 4.93 28.96 -7.11
C ALA A 32 4.64 27.69 -6.31
N ALA A 33 5.17 27.58 -5.09
CA ALA A 33 4.91 26.44 -4.21
C ALA A 33 3.44 26.34 -3.79
N GLU A 34 2.81 27.46 -3.45
CA GLU A 34 1.38 27.48 -3.12
C GLU A 34 0.51 27.07 -4.31
N ARG A 35 0.82 27.54 -5.53
CA ARG A 35 0.08 27.19 -6.75
C ARG A 35 0.27 25.73 -7.16
N LEU A 36 1.47 25.19 -6.98
CA LEU A 36 1.80 23.83 -7.37
C LEU A 36 1.31 22.79 -6.34
N GLY A 37 1.34 23.10 -5.05
CA GLY A 37 0.93 22.20 -3.99
C GLY A 37 1.65 20.85 -4.11
N ALA A 38 0.88 19.74 -4.05
CA ALA A 38 1.40 18.37 -4.12
C ALA A 38 1.56 17.83 -5.55
N HIS A 39 1.45 18.67 -6.59
CA HIS A 39 1.61 18.20 -7.97
C HIS A 39 3.05 17.79 -8.26
N ASP A 40 3.19 16.87 -9.21
CA ASP A 40 4.49 16.46 -9.72
C ASP A 40 5.13 17.63 -10.50
N VAL A 41 6.33 18.02 -10.09
CA VAL A 41 7.06 19.17 -10.63
C VAL A 41 8.35 18.71 -11.29
N GLN A 42 8.56 19.12 -12.53
CA GLN A 42 9.84 19.06 -13.21
C GLN A 42 10.61 20.35 -12.90
N LEU A 43 11.75 20.21 -12.26
CA LEU A 43 12.64 21.34 -11.96
C LEU A 43 13.62 21.53 -13.10
N ILE A 44 13.88 22.79 -13.47
CA ILE A 44 14.89 23.18 -14.44
C ILE A 44 15.88 24.10 -13.75
N LEU A 45 17.15 23.71 -13.80
CA LEU A 45 18.25 24.48 -13.23
C LEU A 45 18.97 25.27 -14.32
N PRO A 46 19.51 26.45 -14.00
CA PRO A 46 20.36 27.21 -14.89
C PRO A 46 21.72 26.48 -15.06
N MET A 47 22.28 26.54 -16.28
CA MET A 47 23.54 25.88 -16.63
C MET A 47 24.71 26.36 -15.76
N GLU A 48 24.65 27.57 -15.25
CA GLU A 48 25.67 28.15 -14.37
C GLU A 48 25.85 27.41 -13.04
N MET A 49 24.87 26.58 -12.66
CA MET A 49 24.96 25.72 -11.48
C MET A 49 25.66 24.38 -11.75
N CYS A 50 25.92 24.07 -13.02
CA CYS A 50 26.39 22.77 -13.45
C CYS A 50 27.58 22.90 -14.40
N SER A 51 28.39 21.84 -14.46
CA SER A 51 29.40 21.66 -15.49
C SER A 51 28.99 20.52 -16.41
N TRP A 52 29.23 20.70 -17.71
CA TRP A 52 29.02 19.66 -18.72
C TRP A 52 30.36 19.06 -19.11
N LEU A 53 30.43 17.74 -19.00
CA LEU A 53 31.64 16.98 -19.40
C LEU A 53 31.26 15.88 -20.38
N LEU A 54 32.24 15.44 -21.15
CA LEU A 54 32.07 14.39 -22.12
C LEU A 54 33.26 13.42 -21.99
N THR A 55 32.99 12.12 -21.89
CA THR A 55 34.06 11.14 -21.83
C THR A 55 34.74 10.97 -23.19
N GLU A 56 35.93 10.45 -23.19
CA GLU A 56 36.51 9.83 -24.38
C GLU A 56 35.61 8.68 -24.89
N PRO A 57 35.76 8.29 -26.20
CA PRO A 57 34.98 7.18 -26.74
C PRO A 57 35.20 5.89 -25.96
N TRP A 58 34.09 5.35 -25.40
CA TRP A 58 34.16 4.18 -24.54
C TRP A 58 34.44 2.89 -25.31
N PRO A 59 35.54 2.17 -25.02
CA PRO A 59 35.93 1.02 -25.80
C PRO A 59 35.05 -0.22 -25.58
N GLY A 60 34.41 -0.32 -24.41
CA GLY A 60 33.62 -1.48 -24.02
C GLY A 60 32.22 -1.53 -24.66
N ARG A 61 31.69 -2.74 -24.90
CA ARG A 61 30.30 -2.93 -25.35
C ARG A 61 29.28 -2.89 -24.19
N ARG A 62 29.73 -3.17 -22.96
CA ARG A 62 28.87 -3.13 -21.78
C ARG A 62 28.84 -1.72 -21.21
N ARG A 63 27.71 -1.32 -20.68
CA ARG A 63 27.58 -0.05 -19.96
C ARG A 63 28.54 -0.06 -18.75
N PRO A 64 29.44 0.92 -18.63
CA PRO A 64 30.35 1.04 -17.49
C PRO A 64 29.57 1.36 -16.21
N SER A 65 30.20 1.14 -15.06
CA SER A 65 29.70 1.67 -13.80
C SER A 65 29.79 3.20 -13.79
N VAL A 66 28.94 3.87 -13.02
CA VAL A 66 29.00 5.33 -12.86
C VAL A 66 30.40 5.74 -12.35
N GLN A 67 30.97 4.99 -11.41
CA GLN A 67 32.29 5.25 -10.86
C GLN A 67 33.39 5.19 -11.92
N ALA A 68 33.33 4.25 -12.87
CA ALA A 68 34.30 4.17 -13.96
C ALA A 68 34.23 5.37 -14.91
N LEU A 69 33.02 5.91 -15.13
CA LEU A 69 32.81 7.12 -15.92
C LEU A 69 33.32 8.37 -15.19
N VAL A 70 33.10 8.43 -13.89
CA VAL A 70 33.62 9.54 -13.05
C VAL A 70 35.16 9.59 -13.12
N PHE A 71 35.83 8.47 -12.92
CA PHE A 71 37.31 8.41 -13.06
C PHE A 71 37.81 8.77 -14.46
N ALA A 72 37.01 8.47 -15.49
CA ALA A 72 37.41 8.80 -16.88
C ALA A 72 37.36 10.31 -17.17
N VAL A 73 36.72 11.12 -16.33
CA VAL A 73 36.64 12.58 -16.46
C VAL A 73 37.27 13.31 -15.26
N GLU A 74 37.94 12.59 -14.36
CA GLU A 74 38.50 13.15 -13.12
C GLU A 74 39.49 14.31 -13.42
N ASP A 75 40.32 14.19 -14.43
CA ASP A 75 41.26 15.23 -14.86
C ASP A 75 40.58 16.52 -15.37
N GLN A 76 39.30 16.46 -15.69
CA GLN A 76 38.48 17.60 -16.14
C GLN A 76 37.70 18.29 -15.00
N LEU A 77 37.71 17.69 -13.80
CA LEU A 77 37.05 18.22 -12.63
C LEU A 77 37.95 19.23 -11.90
N ALA A 78 37.35 20.32 -11.43
CA ALA A 78 38.05 21.31 -10.62
C ALA A 78 38.04 20.98 -9.13
N ASP A 79 36.99 20.25 -8.67
CA ASP A 79 36.75 19.92 -7.29
C ASP A 79 36.88 18.41 -7.03
N ASP A 80 36.95 18.02 -5.77
CA ASP A 80 37.00 16.62 -5.36
C ASP A 80 35.72 15.86 -5.77
N ILE A 81 35.90 14.67 -6.30
CA ILE A 81 34.79 13.79 -6.74
C ILE A 81 33.77 13.58 -5.59
N ASP A 82 34.23 13.52 -4.37
CA ASP A 82 33.38 13.30 -3.20
C ASP A 82 32.50 14.51 -2.86
N GLU A 83 32.84 15.69 -3.34
CA GLU A 83 32.05 16.91 -3.18
C GLU A 83 31.05 17.12 -4.32
N LEU A 84 31.14 16.31 -5.37
CA LEU A 84 30.33 16.45 -6.57
C LEU A 84 29.21 15.41 -6.64
N HIS A 85 28.09 15.82 -7.21
CA HIS A 85 27.05 14.93 -7.71
C HIS A 85 27.12 14.87 -9.23
N ILE A 86 27.25 13.66 -9.76
CA ILE A 86 27.46 13.42 -11.18
C ILE A 86 26.31 12.60 -11.73
N ALA A 87 25.61 13.16 -12.71
CA ALA A 87 24.57 12.50 -13.46
C ALA A 87 25.04 12.11 -14.86
N VAL A 88 24.79 10.88 -15.25
CA VAL A 88 25.27 10.32 -16.51
C VAL A 88 24.13 10.25 -17.53
N GLY A 89 24.39 10.79 -18.72
CA GLY A 89 23.49 10.71 -19.85
C GLY A 89 23.59 9.40 -20.63
N PRO A 90 22.79 9.25 -21.68
CA PRO A 90 22.87 8.12 -22.59
C PRO A 90 24.14 8.18 -23.45
N LEU A 91 24.60 7.02 -23.91
CA LEU A 91 25.71 6.90 -24.87
C LEU A 91 25.37 7.64 -26.17
N ASP A 92 26.25 8.52 -26.62
CA ASP A 92 26.10 9.24 -27.89
C ASP A 92 26.50 8.39 -29.13
N ALA A 93 26.34 8.95 -30.31
CA ALA A 93 26.68 8.28 -31.56
C ALA A 93 28.19 8.02 -31.70
N GLN A 94 29.00 8.82 -31.03
CA GLN A 94 30.47 8.71 -30.99
C GLN A 94 30.95 7.79 -29.87
N ARG A 95 30.02 7.12 -29.17
CA ARG A 95 30.29 6.23 -28.05
C ARG A 95 30.86 6.94 -26.82
N ARG A 96 30.52 8.18 -26.61
CA ARG A 96 30.87 8.98 -25.43
C ARG A 96 29.71 9.09 -24.50
N TYR A 97 29.98 9.22 -23.21
CA TYR A 97 28.95 9.49 -22.20
C TYR A 97 28.98 10.96 -21.81
N PRO A 98 27.90 11.69 -22.02
CA PRO A 98 27.76 13.02 -21.45
C PRO A 98 27.48 12.94 -19.96
N LEU A 99 28.09 13.82 -19.18
CA LEU A 99 27.90 13.95 -17.74
C LEU A 99 27.53 15.39 -17.37
N LEU A 100 26.61 15.52 -16.45
CA LEU A 100 26.32 16.76 -15.74
C LEU A 100 26.82 16.67 -14.31
N VAL A 101 27.57 17.67 -13.91
CA VAL A 101 28.24 17.74 -12.60
C VAL A 101 27.71 18.96 -11.87
N ILE A 102 27.33 18.78 -10.61
CA ILE A 102 26.88 19.83 -9.71
C ILE A 102 27.44 19.61 -8.32
N GLU A 103 27.75 20.67 -7.59
CA GLU A 103 28.19 20.57 -6.20
C GLU A 103 27.11 19.85 -5.35
N ARG A 104 27.52 18.77 -4.68
CA ARG A 104 26.63 17.88 -3.94
C ARG A 104 25.87 18.58 -2.81
N GLN A 105 26.58 19.39 -2.03
CA GLN A 105 25.97 20.08 -0.90
C GLN A 105 24.95 21.12 -1.36
N ARG A 106 25.30 21.89 -2.39
CA ARG A 106 24.38 22.87 -2.97
C ARG A 106 23.13 22.21 -3.54
N PHE A 107 23.28 21.12 -4.27
CA PHE A 107 22.15 20.37 -4.82
C PHE A 107 21.26 19.76 -3.74
N LYS A 108 21.87 19.17 -2.71
CA LYS A 108 21.15 18.63 -1.55
C LYS A 108 20.37 19.70 -0.81
N HIS A 109 20.99 20.86 -0.58
CA HIS A 109 20.34 21.99 0.10
C HIS A 109 19.16 22.51 -0.69
N LEU A 110 19.34 22.72 -1.99
CA LEU A 110 18.28 23.13 -2.90
C LEU A 110 17.07 22.18 -2.87
N LEU A 111 17.31 20.87 -3.02
CA LEU A 111 16.23 19.88 -2.97
C LEU A 111 15.52 19.88 -1.61
N ALA A 112 16.26 20.03 -0.52
CA ALA A 112 15.67 20.10 0.83
C ALA A 112 14.81 21.37 1.01
N GLN A 113 15.25 22.51 0.51
CA GLN A 113 14.44 23.74 0.53
C GLN A 113 13.14 23.61 -0.27
N LEU A 114 13.21 23.05 -1.49
CA LEU A 114 12.02 22.84 -2.32
C LEU A 114 11.06 21.83 -1.67
N GLN A 115 11.59 20.79 -1.03
CA GLN A 115 10.79 19.84 -0.29
C GLN A 115 10.14 20.46 0.96
N ALA A 116 10.83 21.35 1.68
CA ALA A 116 10.28 22.07 2.82
C ALA A 116 9.11 22.99 2.43
N LEU A 117 9.12 23.51 1.18
CA LEU A 117 8.01 24.25 0.59
C LEU A 117 6.86 23.35 0.09
N GLY A 118 6.95 22.02 0.29
CA GLY A 118 5.91 21.09 -0.12
C GLY A 118 5.94 20.68 -1.61
N LEU A 119 6.97 21.08 -2.36
CA LEU A 119 7.09 20.75 -3.78
C LEU A 119 7.51 19.30 -4.00
N ASN A 120 6.80 18.59 -4.85
CA ASN A 120 7.13 17.23 -5.24
C ASN A 120 7.96 17.19 -6.53
N ILE A 121 9.29 17.31 -6.41
CA ILE A 121 10.19 17.33 -7.57
C ILE A 121 10.38 15.90 -8.08
N VAL A 122 9.95 15.60 -9.31
CA VAL A 122 10.03 14.26 -9.93
C VAL A 122 11.17 14.11 -10.92
N SER A 123 11.67 15.21 -11.47
CA SER A 123 12.83 15.26 -12.35
C SER A 123 13.52 16.61 -12.27
N VAL A 124 14.82 16.63 -12.49
CA VAL A 124 15.64 17.84 -12.50
C VAL A 124 16.50 17.84 -13.77
N TYR A 125 16.33 18.85 -14.58
CA TYR A 125 17.07 19.05 -15.82
C TYR A 125 17.84 20.37 -15.80
N VAL A 126 18.77 20.52 -16.74
CA VAL A 126 19.52 21.75 -16.93
C VAL A 126 19.09 22.40 -18.24
N ASP A 127 18.85 23.70 -18.23
CA ASP A 127 18.28 24.44 -19.35
C ASP A 127 19.02 24.25 -20.68
N ALA A 128 20.34 24.39 -20.70
CA ALA A 128 21.15 24.20 -21.93
C ALA A 128 21.06 22.77 -22.49
N ASP A 129 20.73 21.77 -21.66
CA ASP A 129 20.57 20.38 -22.10
C ASP A 129 19.13 20.11 -22.63
N LEU A 130 18.22 21.05 -22.50
CA LEU A 130 16.87 20.98 -23.06
C LEU A 130 16.76 21.49 -24.50
N LEU A 131 17.84 22.00 -25.08
CA LEU A 131 17.83 22.42 -26.48
C LEU A 131 17.69 21.23 -27.43
N PRO A 132 17.00 21.41 -28.59
CA PRO A 132 16.83 20.35 -29.59
C PRO A 132 18.16 19.77 -30.03
N ARG A 133 18.26 18.43 -30.14
CA ARG A 133 19.54 17.70 -30.38
C ARG A 133 19.83 17.39 -31.86
N GLU A 134 18.94 17.78 -32.76
CA GLU A 134 19.07 17.50 -34.20
C GLU A 134 20.22 18.30 -34.84
N GLN A 135 20.48 19.48 -34.29
CA GLN A 135 21.51 20.40 -34.80
C GLN A 135 22.13 21.23 -33.66
N PRO A 136 23.33 21.83 -33.89
CA PRO A 136 23.88 22.81 -32.97
C PRO A 136 22.88 23.93 -32.71
N GLY A 137 22.59 24.21 -31.44
CA GLY A 137 21.51 25.15 -31.08
C GLY A 137 21.94 26.19 -30.06
N ILE A 138 21.41 27.43 -30.24
CA ILE A 138 21.45 28.48 -29.24
C ILE A 138 20.03 28.96 -28.96
N ALA A 139 19.79 29.45 -27.76
CA ALA A 139 18.50 30.06 -27.40
C ALA A 139 18.71 31.21 -26.42
N TRP A 140 17.97 32.31 -26.63
CA TRP A 140 17.94 33.41 -25.68
C TRP A 140 16.93 33.13 -24.56
N TRP A 141 17.42 33.10 -23.32
CA TRP A 141 16.55 32.88 -22.17
C TRP A 141 17.07 33.59 -20.92
N ASP A 142 16.18 34.26 -20.17
CA ASP A 142 16.46 34.92 -18.89
C ASP A 142 17.75 35.78 -18.91
N GLY A 143 17.87 36.60 -19.95
CA GLY A 143 18.96 37.60 -20.08
C GLY A 143 20.30 37.05 -20.58
N ARG A 144 20.35 35.79 -21.03
CA ARG A 144 21.57 35.13 -21.51
C ARG A 144 21.31 34.15 -22.66
N TRP A 145 22.38 33.75 -23.33
CA TRP A 145 22.35 32.76 -24.38
C TRP A 145 22.67 31.38 -23.83
N LEU A 146 21.80 30.41 -24.07
CA LEU A 146 22.04 29.00 -23.85
C LEU A 146 22.61 28.41 -25.14
N ALA A 147 23.67 27.61 -25.04
CA ALA A 147 24.26 26.88 -26.17
C ALA A 147 24.24 25.39 -25.89
N GLY A 148 23.80 24.58 -26.86
CA GLY A 148 23.64 23.14 -26.67
C GLY A 148 23.19 22.43 -27.93
N GLY A 149 22.22 21.52 -27.80
CA GLY A 149 21.72 20.73 -28.92
C GLY A 149 22.71 19.65 -29.35
N ALA A 150 23.08 19.62 -30.64
CA ALA A 150 24.06 18.70 -31.16
C ALA A 150 25.54 19.10 -30.88
N LEU A 151 25.75 20.21 -30.15
CA LEU A 151 27.11 20.60 -29.73
C LEU A 151 27.65 19.61 -28.68
N ASP A 152 28.95 19.43 -28.66
CA ASP A 152 29.68 18.64 -27.64
C ASP A 152 29.82 19.41 -26.30
N LEU A 153 29.09 20.49 -26.13
CA LEU A 153 29.15 21.36 -24.97
C LEU A 153 27.74 21.86 -24.57
N ARG A 154 27.62 22.28 -23.33
CA ARG A 154 26.45 22.98 -22.80
C ARG A 154 26.96 24.21 -22.06
N LEU A 155 26.52 25.38 -22.44
CA LEU A 155 26.99 26.65 -21.89
C LEU A 155 25.84 27.62 -21.69
N ALA A 156 26.02 28.48 -20.69
CA ALA A 156 25.30 29.74 -20.58
C ALA A 156 26.28 30.87 -20.86
N LEU A 157 25.94 31.77 -21.80
CA LEU A 157 26.85 32.75 -22.34
C LEU A 157 26.25 34.15 -22.23
N THR A 158 27.09 35.12 -21.89
CA THR A 158 26.73 36.54 -22.08
C THR A 158 26.68 36.88 -23.57
N PRO A 159 25.97 37.94 -23.98
CA PRO A 159 25.98 38.38 -25.38
C PRO A 159 27.40 38.60 -25.96
N GLN A 160 28.30 39.13 -25.15
CA GLN A 160 29.71 39.34 -25.55
C GLN A 160 30.46 38.05 -25.78
N ALA A 161 30.24 37.03 -24.88
CA ALA A 161 30.86 35.72 -25.02
C ALA A 161 30.34 34.98 -26.27
N LEU A 162 29.02 35.11 -26.56
CA LEU A 162 28.46 34.54 -27.78
C LEU A 162 29.13 35.11 -29.03
N GLU A 163 29.24 36.44 -29.11
CA GLU A 163 29.89 37.08 -30.27
C GLU A 163 31.34 36.60 -30.47
N ALA A 164 32.09 36.45 -29.38
CA ALA A 164 33.49 35.91 -29.46
C ALA A 164 33.56 34.45 -29.92
N LEU A 165 32.51 33.66 -29.76
CA LEU A 165 32.47 32.22 -30.13
C LEU A 165 31.76 32.00 -31.48
N LYS A 166 31.11 32.97 -32.06
CA LYS A 166 30.46 32.85 -33.39
C LYS A 166 31.39 32.50 -34.53
N ASP A 167 32.63 32.97 -34.48
CA ASP A 167 33.66 32.62 -35.48
C ASP A 167 34.30 31.24 -35.24
N GLY A 168 33.85 30.51 -34.23
CA GLY A 168 34.38 29.24 -33.80
C GLY A 168 33.29 28.15 -33.65
N PRO A 169 33.21 27.46 -32.48
CA PRO A 169 32.38 26.31 -32.30
C PRO A 169 30.86 26.59 -32.40
N LEU A 170 30.46 27.83 -32.32
CA LEU A 170 29.02 28.25 -32.42
C LEU A 170 28.65 28.79 -33.80
N GLY A 171 29.59 28.81 -34.77
CA GLY A 171 29.34 29.42 -36.09
C GLY A 171 28.26 28.73 -36.93
N THR A 172 27.91 27.49 -36.62
CA THR A 172 26.82 26.73 -37.27
C THR A 172 25.60 26.59 -36.41
N ALA A 173 25.58 27.23 -35.23
CA ALA A 173 24.46 27.08 -34.30
C ALA A 173 23.23 27.85 -34.80
N VAL A 174 22.10 27.18 -34.75
CA VAL A 174 20.78 27.71 -35.11
C VAL A 174 20.09 28.29 -33.88
N GLU A 175 19.48 29.45 -34.02
CA GLU A 175 18.72 30.06 -32.96
C GLU A 175 17.36 29.38 -32.81
N HIS A 176 17.05 28.93 -31.59
CA HIS A 176 15.79 28.32 -31.22
C HIS A 176 15.07 29.15 -30.18
N THR A 177 13.75 29.06 -30.14
CA THR A 177 12.98 29.54 -29.00
C THR A 177 13.15 28.51 -27.86
N PHE A 178 13.54 28.99 -26.66
CA PHE A 178 13.64 28.12 -25.50
C PHE A 178 12.24 27.62 -25.08
N ASP A 179 12.01 26.31 -25.18
CA ASP A 179 10.79 25.65 -24.74
C ASP A 179 11.11 24.52 -23.76
N PRO A 180 10.92 24.74 -22.46
CA PRO A 180 11.15 23.70 -21.46
C PRO A 180 10.09 22.60 -21.50
N ALA A 181 9.02 22.76 -22.31
CA ALA A 181 7.97 21.75 -22.45
C ALA A 181 8.47 20.47 -23.09
N SER A 182 9.47 20.59 -23.95
CA SER A 182 10.01 19.51 -24.77
C SER A 182 11.41 19.14 -24.28
N ALA A 183 11.51 18.38 -23.17
CA ALA A 183 12.78 17.75 -22.85
C ALA A 183 13.13 16.75 -23.98
N PRO A 184 14.22 16.97 -24.72
CA PRO A 184 14.58 16.11 -25.84
C PRO A 184 14.94 14.71 -25.33
N PRO A 185 14.76 13.67 -26.19
CA PRO A 185 15.23 12.35 -25.84
C PRO A 185 16.72 12.36 -25.48
N GLY A 186 17.03 11.88 -24.29
CA GLY A 186 18.42 11.85 -23.82
C GLY A 186 18.84 13.04 -22.95
N ALA A 187 17.97 13.99 -22.62
CA ALA A 187 18.24 14.99 -21.58
C ALA A 187 18.57 14.33 -20.25
N ILE A 188 19.58 14.84 -19.56
CA ILE A 188 20.12 14.22 -18.36
C ILE A 188 19.30 14.66 -17.15
N ASN A 189 18.63 13.71 -16.52
CA ASN A 189 17.99 13.95 -15.24
C ASN A 189 19.01 13.85 -14.11
N LEU A 190 19.16 14.91 -13.32
CA LEU A 190 20.06 14.96 -12.17
C LEU A 190 19.60 14.09 -10.99
N LEU A 191 18.34 13.64 -10.94
CA LEU A 191 17.87 12.73 -9.90
C LEU A 191 18.36 11.31 -10.15
N GLN A 192 19.68 11.10 -10.04
CA GLN A 192 20.35 9.80 -10.14
C GLN A 192 21.05 9.44 -8.82
N GLY A 193 21.54 8.20 -8.70
CA GLY A 193 22.25 7.74 -7.52
C GLY A 193 21.42 7.88 -6.24
N GLU A 194 21.95 8.57 -5.25
CA GLU A 194 21.31 8.81 -3.96
C GLU A 194 20.03 9.67 -4.04
N TYR A 195 19.93 10.54 -5.07
CA TYR A 195 18.74 11.37 -5.32
C TYR A 195 17.70 10.69 -6.19
N ARG A 196 17.93 9.45 -6.60
CA ARG A 196 16.98 8.71 -7.42
C ARG A 196 15.68 8.51 -6.66
N ARG A 197 14.63 9.18 -7.09
CA ARG A 197 13.29 8.88 -6.60
C ARG A 197 12.85 7.53 -7.17
N THR A 198 12.75 6.55 -6.32
CA THR A 198 11.98 5.36 -6.62
C THR A 198 10.52 5.80 -6.66
N SER A 199 10.01 6.04 -7.86
CA SER A 199 8.56 6.12 -8.04
C SER A 199 7.99 4.82 -7.49
N GLN A 200 7.39 4.86 -6.32
CA GLN A 200 6.57 3.77 -5.79
C GLN A 200 5.27 3.68 -6.61
N ARG A 201 5.40 3.59 -7.92
CA ARG A 201 4.30 3.12 -8.73
C ARG A 201 4.17 1.65 -8.37
N LEU A 202 3.33 1.40 -7.38
CA LEU A 202 2.90 0.05 -7.06
C LEU A 202 2.55 -0.62 -8.39
N PRO A 203 3.19 -1.74 -8.74
CA PRO A 203 2.93 -2.38 -10.02
C PRO A 203 1.51 -2.97 -9.98
N TRP A 204 0.52 -2.11 -10.23
CA TRP A 204 -0.90 -2.46 -10.17
C TRP A 204 -1.21 -3.75 -10.95
N ARG A 205 -0.47 -3.99 -12.03
CA ARG A 205 -0.56 -5.25 -12.79
C ARG A 205 -0.10 -6.45 -11.97
N GLY A 206 0.97 -6.34 -11.21
CA GLY A 206 1.43 -7.42 -10.30
C GLY A 206 0.48 -7.63 -9.12
N VAL A 207 -0.03 -6.55 -8.54
CA VAL A 207 -0.99 -6.59 -7.43
C VAL A 207 -2.32 -7.21 -7.90
N SER A 208 -2.82 -6.83 -9.08
CA SER A 208 -4.05 -7.41 -9.63
C SER A 208 -3.91 -8.90 -9.96
N VAL A 209 -2.78 -9.32 -10.51
CA VAL A 209 -2.51 -10.75 -10.76
C VAL A 209 -2.41 -11.53 -9.44
N ALA A 210 -1.72 -11.00 -8.44
CA ALA A 210 -1.62 -11.64 -7.12
C ALA A 210 -3.00 -11.72 -6.44
N ALA A 211 -3.82 -10.67 -6.50
CA ALA A 211 -5.18 -10.68 -5.97
C ALA A 211 -6.06 -11.73 -6.68
N LEU A 212 -5.95 -11.85 -8.00
CA LEU A 212 -6.69 -12.81 -8.80
C LEU A 212 -6.29 -14.26 -8.48
N LEU A 213 -4.99 -14.51 -8.24
CA LEU A 213 -4.50 -15.82 -7.78
C LEU A 213 -5.02 -16.17 -6.38
N ILE A 214 -5.06 -15.21 -5.46
CA ILE A 214 -5.62 -15.42 -4.11
C ILE A 214 -7.10 -15.78 -4.19
N VAL A 215 -7.87 -15.05 -4.99
CA VAL A 215 -9.30 -15.33 -5.21
C VAL A 215 -9.49 -16.71 -5.84
N ALA A 216 -8.71 -17.06 -6.86
CA ALA A 216 -8.77 -18.39 -7.50
C ALA A 216 -8.44 -19.51 -6.52
N MET A 217 -7.40 -19.34 -5.66
CA MET A 217 -7.09 -20.30 -4.59
C MET A 217 -8.23 -20.41 -3.56
N ALA A 218 -8.82 -19.30 -3.15
CA ALA A 218 -9.91 -19.28 -2.19
C ALA A 218 -11.16 -20.01 -2.74
N VAL A 219 -11.50 -19.77 -4.01
CA VAL A 219 -12.61 -20.45 -4.69
C VAL A 219 -12.30 -21.94 -4.86
N GLY A 220 -11.07 -22.29 -5.26
CA GLY A 220 -10.65 -23.70 -5.37
C GLY A 220 -10.68 -24.43 -4.02
N ALA A 221 -10.17 -23.82 -2.96
CA ALA A 221 -10.22 -24.38 -1.62
C ALA A 221 -11.67 -24.54 -1.10
N SER A 222 -12.53 -23.55 -1.35
CA SER A 222 -13.95 -23.62 -1.01
C SER A 222 -14.66 -24.77 -1.75
N HIS A 223 -14.36 -24.95 -3.02
CA HIS A 223 -14.96 -26.03 -3.84
C HIS A 223 -14.50 -27.40 -3.38
N LEU A 224 -13.21 -27.57 -3.06
CA LEU A 224 -12.66 -28.81 -2.49
C LEU A 224 -13.26 -29.12 -1.12
N HIS A 225 -13.42 -28.09 -0.29
CA HIS A 225 -14.01 -28.24 1.05
C HIS A 225 -15.48 -28.65 0.97
N SER A 226 -16.28 -28.03 0.08
CA SER A 226 -17.67 -28.40 -0.08
C SER A 226 -17.83 -29.82 -0.63
N SER A 227 -17.02 -30.26 -1.60
CA SER A 227 -17.07 -31.64 -2.13
C SER A 227 -16.64 -32.66 -1.10
N PHE A 228 -15.67 -32.33 -0.22
CA PHE A 228 -15.28 -33.19 0.89
C PHE A 228 -16.44 -33.33 1.90
N LEU A 229 -17.07 -32.23 2.31
CA LEU A 229 -18.22 -32.27 3.22
C LEU A 229 -19.42 -33.03 2.64
N GLU A 230 -19.69 -32.90 1.34
CA GLU A 230 -20.74 -33.66 0.67
C GLU A 230 -20.46 -35.16 0.69
N SER A 231 -19.19 -35.57 0.46
CA SER A 231 -18.80 -36.99 0.51
C SER A 231 -18.89 -37.56 1.92
N GLU A 232 -18.49 -36.78 2.92
CA GLU A 232 -18.57 -37.16 4.34
C GLU A 232 -20.05 -37.26 4.79
N ALA A 233 -20.88 -36.29 4.42
CA ALA A 233 -22.30 -36.35 4.68
C ALA A 233 -22.98 -37.57 4.05
N ALA A 234 -22.64 -37.87 2.79
CA ALA A 234 -23.14 -39.06 2.11
C ALA A 234 -22.75 -40.38 2.83
N SER A 235 -21.50 -40.43 3.29
CA SER A 235 -20.99 -41.63 4.04
C SER A 235 -21.70 -41.78 5.38
N LEU A 236 -21.87 -40.69 6.13
CA LEU A 236 -22.59 -40.70 7.39
C LEU A 236 -24.08 -41.04 7.21
N TYR A 237 -24.68 -40.55 6.12
CA TYR A 237 -26.07 -40.89 5.79
C TYR A 237 -26.20 -42.39 5.50
N ALA A 238 -25.31 -42.97 4.70
CA ALA A 238 -25.29 -44.38 4.39
C ALA A 238 -25.08 -45.27 5.67
N GLN A 239 -24.20 -44.84 6.58
CA GLN A 239 -24.00 -45.53 7.85
C GLN A 239 -25.23 -45.43 8.76
N SER A 240 -25.90 -44.26 8.80
CA SER A 240 -27.11 -44.07 9.59
C SER A 240 -28.26 -44.92 9.05
N GLU A 241 -28.38 -45.03 7.74
CA GLU A 241 -29.35 -45.88 7.07
C GLU A 241 -29.12 -47.40 7.40
N GLN A 242 -27.84 -47.85 7.34
CA GLN A 242 -27.51 -49.22 7.72
C GLN A 242 -27.84 -49.53 9.17
N ARG A 243 -27.52 -48.62 10.09
CA ARG A 243 -27.84 -48.77 11.53
C ARG A 243 -29.36 -48.75 11.76
N PHE A 244 -30.09 -47.91 11.05
CA PHE A 244 -31.54 -47.87 11.13
C PHE A 244 -32.19 -49.16 10.66
N LYS A 245 -31.75 -49.73 9.52
CA LYS A 245 -32.21 -51.04 9.02
C LYS A 245 -31.90 -52.20 9.97
N ALA A 246 -30.77 -52.11 10.64
CA ALA A 246 -30.39 -53.15 11.64
C ALA A 246 -31.25 -53.10 12.91
N LEU A 247 -31.65 -51.91 13.34
CA LEU A 247 -32.47 -51.68 14.53
C LEU A 247 -33.98 -51.88 14.29
N TYR A 248 -34.45 -51.58 13.07
CA TYR A 248 -35.85 -51.65 12.71
C TYR A 248 -36.06 -52.42 11.40
N PRO A 249 -35.92 -53.75 11.42
CA PRO A 249 -35.97 -54.61 10.22
C PRO A 249 -37.37 -54.64 9.55
N GLU A 250 -38.40 -54.16 10.26
CA GLU A 250 -39.79 -54.12 9.78
C GLU A 250 -40.03 -52.95 8.79
N HIS A 251 -39.13 -51.94 8.75
CA HIS A 251 -39.24 -50.78 7.88
C HIS A 251 -38.37 -50.95 6.62
N THR A 252 -38.94 -51.56 5.58
CA THR A 252 -38.23 -51.88 4.33
C THR A 252 -38.05 -50.72 3.39
N ARG A 253 -38.80 -49.62 3.51
CA ARG A 253 -38.74 -48.45 2.62
C ARG A 253 -38.44 -47.19 3.40
N ILE A 254 -37.23 -46.65 3.24
CA ILE A 254 -36.79 -45.38 3.80
C ILE A 254 -37.02 -44.31 2.76
N VAL A 255 -37.94 -43.36 3.01
CA VAL A 255 -38.19 -42.20 2.15
C VAL A 255 -37.50 -40.95 2.69
N ASP A 256 -37.52 -40.79 4.01
CA ASP A 256 -36.82 -39.74 4.75
C ASP A 256 -36.47 -40.25 6.13
N LEU A 257 -35.16 -40.51 6.35
CA LEU A 257 -34.62 -41.06 7.58
C LEU A 257 -34.88 -40.17 8.78
N SER A 258 -34.80 -38.81 8.56
CA SER A 258 -34.97 -37.83 9.61
C SER A 258 -36.43 -37.73 10.07
N ALA A 259 -37.35 -37.74 9.12
CA ALA A 259 -38.79 -37.73 9.43
C ALA A 259 -39.25 -39.02 10.13
N GLN A 260 -38.74 -40.17 9.71
CA GLN A 260 -39.06 -41.47 10.32
C GLN A 260 -38.47 -41.61 11.71
N LEU A 261 -37.20 -41.17 11.94
CA LEU A 261 -36.60 -41.09 13.26
C LEU A 261 -37.38 -40.18 14.23
N ASN A 262 -37.78 -38.98 13.74
CA ASN A 262 -38.56 -38.07 14.53
C ASN A 262 -39.93 -38.65 14.91
N ALA A 263 -40.60 -39.36 13.98
CA ALA A 263 -41.86 -40.00 14.26
C ALA A 263 -41.73 -41.13 15.30
N LEU A 264 -40.66 -41.93 15.20
CA LEU A 264 -40.38 -42.98 16.19
C LEU A 264 -39.96 -42.41 17.53
N GLN A 265 -39.20 -41.35 17.57
CA GLN A 265 -38.85 -40.62 18.81
C GLN A 265 -40.09 -39.98 19.46
N GLN A 266 -41.01 -39.42 18.69
CA GLN A 266 -42.28 -38.89 19.21
C GLN A 266 -43.15 -39.99 19.78
N GLN A 267 -43.21 -41.16 19.14
CA GLN A 267 -43.91 -42.36 19.69
C GLN A 267 -43.26 -42.91 20.95
N GLY A 268 -41.88 -42.89 21.00
CA GLY A 268 -41.11 -43.30 22.18
C GLY A 268 -41.22 -42.29 23.33
N ALA A 269 -41.19 -40.99 23.02
CA ALA A 269 -41.33 -39.90 23.99
C ALA A 269 -42.71 -39.85 24.63
N ALA A 270 -43.76 -40.30 23.96
CA ALA A 270 -45.09 -40.45 24.56
C ALA A 270 -45.14 -41.54 25.65
N ARG A 271 -44.16 -42.44 25.71
CA ARG A 271 -44.04 -43.49 26.71
C ARG A 271 -43.01 -43.28 27.81
N GLN A 272 -42.06 -42.38 27.63
CA GLN A 272 -41.13 -41.96 28.69
C GLN A 272 -41.44 -40.52 29.06
N ASN A 273 -42.10 -40.33 30.20
CA ASN A 273 -42.43 -39.07 30.82
C ASN A 273 -41.25 -38.09 30.73
N GLY A 274 -41.43 -37.04 29.93
CA GLY A 274 -40.42 -36.08 29.60
C GLY A 274 -40.02 -35.13 30.71
N HIS A 275 -39.55 -35.60 31.88
CA HIS A 275 -38.95 -34.76 32.92
C HIS A 275 -37.79 -33.93 32.36
N MET A 276 -36.96 -34.55 31.48
CA MET A 276 -35.79 -33.89 30.89
C MET A 276 -36.17 -32.74 29.92
N ALA A 277 -37.16 -32.97 29.04
CA ALA A 277 -37.60 -31.96 28.09
C ALA A 277 -38.32 -30.78 28.80
N ARG A 278 -39.09 -31.11 29.88
CA ARG A 278 -39.77 -30.08 30.69
C ARG A 278 -38.79 -29.27 31.52
N LEU A 279 -37.74 -29.86 32.07
CA LEU A 279 -36.66 -29.17 32.76
C LEU A 279 -35.87 -28.25 31.82
N LEU A 280 -35.58 -28.70 30.58
CA LEU A 280 -34.91 -27.88 29.56
C LEU A 280 -35.76 -26.67 29.15
N GLN A 281 -37.06 -26.84 28.93
CA GLN A 281 -37.98 -25.76 28.62
C GLN A 281 -38.12 -24.74 29.78
N LEU A 282 -38.22 -25.23 31.01
CA LEU A 282 -38.29 -24.36 32.20
C LEU A 282 -36.99 -23.63 32.44
N THR A 283 -35.84 -24.30 32.25
CA THR A 283 -34.53 -23.68 32.39
C THR A 283 -34.30 -22.61 31.30
N GLN A 284 -34.79 -22.86 30.10
CA GLN A 284 -34.72 -21.91 29.01
C GLN A 284 -35.57 -20.65 29.26
N HIS A 285 -36.75 -20.82 29.87
CA HIS A 285 -37.63 -19.69 30.21
C HIS A 285 -37.14 -18.87 31.39
N VAL A 286 -36.47 -19.48 32.36
CA VAL A 286 -35.97 -18.79 33.56
C VAL A 286 -34.54 -18.23 33.33
N ILE A 287 -33.64 -19.04 32.84
CA ILE A 287 -32.25 -18.65 32.64
C ILE A 287 -32.06 -17.87 31.33
N GLY A 288 -32.69 -18.29 30.23
CA GLY A 288 -32.64 -17.61 28.95
C GLY A 288 -33.31 -16.25 28.90
N ALA A 289 -34.20 -15.94 29.87
CA ALA A 289 -34.78 -14.61 30.05
C ALA A 289 -33.97 -13.70 30.96
N SER A 290 -32.77 -14.13 31.42
CA SER A 290 -31.85 -13.37 32.27
C SER A 290 -30.59 -13.03 31.51
N SER A 291 -29.81 -12.03 31.98
CA SER A 291 -28.50 -11.65 31.45
C SER A 291 -27.34 -12.51 31.97
N VAL A 292 -27.66 -13.72 32.45
CA VAL A 292 -26.71 -14.62 33.08
C VAL A 292 -26.18 -15.64 32.05
N ASP A 293 -24.86 -15.75 31.94
CA ASP A 293 -24.20 -16.71 31.06
C ASP A 293 -24.01 -18.06 31.73
N VAL A 294 -24.54 -19.15 31.14
CA VAL A 294 -24.30 -20.51 31.61
C VAL A 294 -23.01 -21.05 31.02
N GLN A 295 -22.01 -21.32 31.86
CA GLN A 295 -20.74 -21.85 31.45
C GLN A 295 -20.70 -23.36 31.35
N ARG A 296 -21.36 -24.03 32.28
CA ARG A 296 -21.35 -25.48 32.38
C ARG A 296 -22.64 -26.02 32.97
N MET A 297 -23.16 -27.12 32.45
CA MET A 297 -24.32 -27.81 32.95
C MET A 297 -23.96 -29.30 33.13
N GLU A 298 -24.12 -29.81 34.33
CA GLU A 298 -23.86 -31.21 34.65
C GLU A 298 -25.06 -31.83 35.37
N TRP A 299 -25.45 -33.06 35.01
CA TRP A 299 -26.45 -33.80 35.71
C TRP A 299 -25.81 -34.85 36.58
N ARG A 300 -26.21 -34.94 37.83
CA ARG A 300 -25.77 -35.98 38.78
C ARG A 300 -27.00 -36.64 39.39
N ALA A 301 -27.04 -38.00 39.36
CA ALA A 301 -28.17 -38.77 39.77
C ALA A 301 -28.60 -38.56 41.26
N THR A 302 -27.70 -38.08 42.13
CA THR A 302 -27.95 -37.84 43.56
C THR A 302 -28.25 -36.38 43.93
N VAL A 303 -27.96 -35.43 43.05
CA VAL A 303 -28.01 -33.99 43.36
C VAL A 303 -28.90 -33.22 42.37
N GLY A 304 -29.30 -33.84 41.25
CA GLY A 304 -29.99 -33.20 40.16
C GLY A 304 -29.08 -32.41 39.22
N TRP A 305 -29.59 -31.38 38.53
CA TRP A 305 -28.85 -30.53 37.63
C TRP A 305 -28.01 -29.51 38.37
N THR A 306 -26.75 -29.44 38.06
CA THR A 306 -25.78 -28.47 38.57
C THR A 306 -25.33 -27.58 37.46
N LEU A 307 -25.53 -26.27 37.58
CA LEU A 307 -25.16 -25.28 36.58
C LEU A 307 -24.10 -24.33 37.14
N THR A 308 -23.02 -24.14 36.41
CA THR A 308 -22.08 -23.06 36.69
C THR A 308 -22.43 -21.87 35.83
N ILE A 309 -22.76 -20.76 36.48
CA ILE A 309 -23.24 -19.54 35.83
C ILE A 309 -22.35 -18.34 36.16
N THR A 310 -22.34 -17.36 35.28
CA THR A 310 -21.65 -16.08 35.48
C THR A 310 -22.65 -14.94 35.34
N ALA A 311 -22.79 -14.12 36.38
CA ALA A 311 -23.65 -12.94 36.44
C ALA A 311 -22.82 -11.66 36.57
N ASN A 312 -23.44 -10.51 36.28
CA ASN A 312 -22.77 -9.21 36.44
C ASN A 312 -22.80 -8.71 37.90
N SER A 313 -23.73 -9.20 38.71
CA SER A 313 -23.83 -8.81 40.12
C SER A 313 -24.50 -9.90 40.96
N PHE A 314 -24.32 -9.84 42.28
CA PHE A 314 -25.03 -10.67 43.24
C PHE A 314 -26.56 -10.45 43.21
N ALA A 315 -27.02 -9.23 42.92
CA ALA A 315 -28.44 -8.91 42.80
C ALA A 315 -29.11 -9.67 41.62
N GLU A 316 -28.40 -9.88 40.52
CA GLU A 316 -28.87 -10.67 39.38
C GLU A 316 -29.09 -12.15 39.75
N LEU A 317 -28.21 -12.70 40.57
CA LEU A 317 -28.33 -14.07 41.05
C LEU A 317 -29.53 -14.25 41.95
N GLU A 318 -29.81 -13.27 42.80
CA GLU A 318 -30.99 -13.29 43.67
C GLU A 318 -32.31 -13.15 42.89
N HIS A 319 -32.33 -12.27 41.90
CA HIS A 319 -33.46 -12.17 40.96
C HIS A 319 -33.70 -13.46 40.15
N LEU A 320 -32.63 -14.19 39.81
CA LEU A 320 -32.76 -15.47 39.14
C LEU A 320 -33.39 -16.50 40.07
N ARG A 321 -32.99 -16.51 41.35
CA ARG A 321 -33.57 -17.38 42.39
C ARG A 321 -35.07 -17.10 42.61
N GLU A 322 -35.44 -15.83 42.69
CA GLU A 322 -36.84 -15.42 42.85
C GLU A 322 -37.70 -15.85 41.65
N ARG A 323 -37.20 -15.67 40.43
CA ARG A 323 -37.89 -16.12 39.21
C ARG A 323 -38.03 -17.65 39.16
N GLY A 324 -36.98 -18.37 39.60
CA GLY A 324 -37.02 -19.82 39.70
C GLY A 324 -38.16 -20.30 40.64
N LEU A 325 -38.30 -19.64 41.79
CA LEU A 325 -39.40 -19.93 42.73
C LEU A 325 -40.79 -19.63 42.12
N GLN A 326 -40.93 -18.52 41.41
CA GLN A 326 -42.18 -18.16 40.72
C GLN A 326 -42.55 -19.12 39.60
N SER A 327 -41.56 -19.76 38.97
CA SER A 327 -41.75 -20.69 37.86
C SER A 327 -41.83 -22.15 38.28
N ALA A 328 -42.03 -22.42 39.57
CA ALA A 328 -42.05 -23.77 40.17
C ALA A 328 -40.77 -24.60 39.92
N LEU A 329 -39.64 -23.93 39.79
CA LEU A 329 -38.29 -24.49 39.68
C LEU A 329 -37.56 -24.17 41.00
N PRO A 330 -37.35 -25.14 41.89
CA PRO A 330 -36.58 -24.92 43.10
C PRO A 330 -35.09 -24.74 42.72
N ILE A 331 -34.62 -23.51 42.72
CA ILE A 331 -33.19 -23.18 42.47
C ILE A 331 -32.53 -22.93 43.81
N THR A 332 -31.50 -23.71 44.13
CA THR A 332 -30.62 -23.46 45.27
C THR A 332 -29.30 -22.86 44.77
N LEU A 333 -28.92 -21.71 45.36
CA LEU A 333 -27.67 -21.07 45.13
C LEU A 333 -26.60 -21.68 46.04
N GLY A 334 -25.56 -22.26 45.41
CA GLY A 334 -24.38 -22.73 46.10
C GLY A 334 -23.34 -21.65 46.27
N ASN A 335 -22.07 -22.02 46.34
CA ASN A 335 -20.95 -21.09 46.51
C ASN A 335 -20.90 -20.06 45.36
N ALA A 336 -20.95 -18.75 45.71
CA ALA A 336 -20.72 -17.68 44.76
C ALA A 336 -19.39 -16.98 45.08
N SER A 337 -18.57 -16.78 44.04
CA SER A 337 -17.27 -16.10 44.15
C SER A 337 -17.16 -14.98 43.11
N GLN A 338 -16.58 -13.85 43.51
CA GLN A 338 -16.33 -12.74 42.60
C GLN A 338 -15.00 -12.95 41.89
N GLN A 339 -15.03 -13.03 40.58
CA GLN A 339 -13.84 -13.07 39.72
C GLN A 339 -13.79 -11.79 38.86
N GLY A 340 -12.94 -10.84 39.26
CA GLY A 340 -12.84 -9.53 38.59
C GLY A 340 -14.13 -8.74 38.71
N ASN A 341 -14.75 -8.41 37.58
CA ASN A 341 -15.99 -7.60 37.53
C ASN A 341 -17.26 -8.47 37.37
N ARG A 342 -17.16 -9.80 37.49
CA ARG A 342 -18.26 -10.74 37.35
C ARG A 342 -18.36 -11.67 38.55
N VAL A 343 -19.54 -12.20 38.81
CA VAL A 343 -19.80 -13.13 39.91
C VAL A 343 -20.07 -14.51 39.30
N GLN A 344 -19.26 -15.48 39.66
CA GLN A 344 -19.47 -16.87 39.29
C GLN A 344 -20.21 -17.60 40.45
N ALA A 345 -21.26 -18.32 40.12
CA ALA A 345 -22.06 -19.06 41.10
C ALA A 345 -22.41 -20.47 40.62
N LEU A 346 -22.56 -21.39 41.57
CA LEU A 346 -23.06 -22.72 41.33
C LEU A 346 -24.57 -22.74 41.65
N LEU A 347 -25.38 -23.10 40.64
CA LEU A 347 -26.81 -23.32 40.80
C LEU A 347 -27.12 -24.82 40.82
N THR A 348 -27.91 -25.27 41.76
CA THR A 348 -28.44 -26.63 41.79
C THR A 348 -29.93 -26.57 41.59
N LEU A 349 -30.44 -27.31 40.63
CA LEU A 349 -31.86 -27.53 40.40
C LEU A 349 -32.22 -28.89 40.97
N GLU A 350 -33.00 -28.87 42.04
CA GLU A 350 -33.54 -30.10 42.63
C GLU A 350 -34.61 -30.68 41.72
N ASP A 351 -34.51 -31.96 41.42
CA ASP A 351 -35.55 -32.69 40.72
C ASP A 351 -36.71 -32.90 41.71
N ALA A 352 -37.73 -32.06 41.59
CA ALA A 352 -38.94 -32.27 42.36
C ALA A 352 -39.65 -33.52 41.84
N LEU A 353 -39.49 -34.61 42.60
CA LEU A 353 -40.14 -35.90 42.40
C LEU A 353 -41.67 -35.75 42.24
#